data_120c789c0f0d7f6227f5988faa7d017b
#
_entry.id   120c789c0f0d7f6227f5988faa7d017b
#
_cell.length_a   1.000
_cell.length_b   1.000
_cell.length_c   1.000
_cell.angle_alpha   90.00
_cell.angle_beta   90.00
_cell.angle_gamma   90.00
#
_symmetry.space_group_name_H-M   'P 1'
#
loop_
_entity.id
_entity.type
_entity.pdbx_description
1 polymer ?
#
loop_
_entity_poly.entity_id
_entity_poly.type
_entity_poly.pdbx_seq_one_letter_code
_entity_poly.pdbx_strand_id
1 'polypeptide(L)'
;MASGILIAVLCFLGLFGVLNTLLPIPAIVPILLYIGLLIGAQAFQSVPKIQAAAVVAAILPNLAQWGTGLIDNALAAAGTSADQVGEAALTNAGLVYHGLKVFGEGAVLAGMVLGSIVAFLLMRNFYASAAAAGVGAALSWIGLIHAEQVQWAARPQVALGYAMLAIVLLAFAVHKRNEPASAELDPEVPAEA
;
A
#
# COMPACT_ATOMS: atom_id res chain seq x y z
N MET A 1 18.66 15.35 10.83
CA MET A 1 19.36 15.75 9.59
C MET A 1 20.80 15.23 9.51
N ALA A 2 21.61 15.32 10.54
CA ALA A 2 23.00 14.81 10.53
C ALA A 2 23.13 13.32 10.19
N SER A 3 22.25 12.45 10.70
CA SER A 3 22.23 11.01 10.41
C SER A 3 21.93 10.70 8.94
N GLY A 4 21.05 11.46 8.31
CA GLY A 4 20.73 11.25 6.88
C GLY A 4 21.90 11.61 5.97
N ILE A 5 22.62 12.68 6.29
CA ILE A 5 23.83 13.08 5.55
C ILE A 5 24.93 12.04 5.73
N LEU A 6 25.13 11.54 6.95
CA LEU A 6 26.10 10.50 7.23
C LEU A 6 25.81 9.20 6.45
N ILE A 7 24.54 8.77 6.44
CA ILE A 7 24.12 7.59 5.68
C ILE A 7 24.33 7.81 4.17
N ALA A 8 23.97 8.97 3.63
CA ALA A 8 24.20 9.30 2.23
C ALA A 8 25.70 9.22 1.85
N VAL A 9 26.57 9.81 2.67
CA VAL A 9 28.02 9.75 2.46
C VAL A 9 28.55 8.31 2.53
N LEU A 10 28.08 7.50 3.49
CA LEU A 10 28.48 6.08 3.61
C LEU A 10 28.00 5.25 2.40
N CYS A 11 26.79 5.55 1.88
CA CYS A 11 26.29 4.90 0.66
C CYS A 11 27.14 5.25 -0.57
N PHE A 12 27.50 6.54 -0.75
CA PHE A 12 28.33 7.00 -1.86
C PHE A 12 29.75 6.42 -1.82
N LEU A 13 30.31 6.23 -0.62
CA LEU A 13 31.63 5.62 -0.43
C LEU A 13 31.63 4.08 -0.56
N GLY A 14 30.46 3.45 -0.80
CA GLY A 14 30.36 1.98 -0.88
C GLY A 14 30.56 1.26 0.45
N LEU A 15 30.72 2.00 1.57
CA LEU A 15 30.95 1.45 2.91
C LEU A 15 29.72 0.74 3.49
N PHE A 16 28.55 0.91 2.87
CA PHE A 16 27.32 0.25 3.30
C PHE A 16 27.42 -1.30 3.17
N GLY A 17 28.12 -1.80 2.15
CA GLY A 17 28.40 -3.23 2.00
C GLY A 17 29.25 -3.79 3.15
N VAL A 18 30.25 -3.04 3.60
CA VAL A 18 31.11 -3.42 4.74
C VAL A 18 30.31 -3.40 6.05
N LEU A 19 29.45 -2.40 6.26
CA LEU A 19 28.56 -2.34 7.42
C LEU A 19 27.59 -3.53 7.46
N ASN A 20 27.06 -3.94 6.32
CA ASN A 20 26.13 -5.06 6.22
C ASN A 20 26.80 -6.42 6.51
N THR A 21 28.09 -6.56 6.21
CA THR A 21 28.87 -7.77 6.59
C THR A 21 29.29 -7.76 8.05
N LEU A 22 29.47 -6.59 8.65
CA LEU A 22 29.88 -6.44 10.04
C LEU A 22 28.72 -6.63 11.03
N LEU A 23 27.50 -6.28 10.62
CA LEU A 23 26.31 -6.36 11.45
C LEU A 23 25.56 -7.68 11.19
N PRO A 24 25.59 -8.65 12.12
CA PRO A 24 24.88 -9.90 11.92
C PRO A 24 23.35 -9.65 11.88
N ILE A 25 22.70 -10.10 10.82
CA ILE A 25 21.26 -9.98 10.61
C ILE A 25 20.44 -10.39 11.86
N PRO A 26 20.77 -11.48 12.60
CA PRO A 26 20.04 -11.86 13.81
C PRO A 26 20.05 -10.81 14.92
N ALA A 27 21.04 -9.92 14.96
CA ALA A 27 21.09 -8.86 15.98
C ALA A 27 20.21 -7.65 15.63
N ILE A 28 19.95 -7.42 14.33
CA ILE A 28 19.17 -6.27 13.84
C ILE A 28 17.68 -6.59 13.84
N VAL A 29 17.29 -7.83 13.52
CA VAL A 29 15.89 -8.24 13.37
C VAL A 29 15.02 -7.91 14.58
N PRO A 30 15.41 -8.18 15.85
CA PRO A 30 14.60 -7.84 17.02
C PRO A 30 14.37 -6.33 17.16
N ILE A 31 15.38 -5.52 16.83
CA ILE A 31 15.30 -4.05 16.91
C ILE A 31 14.32 -3.53 15.84
N LEU A 32 14.43 -4.03 14.61
CA LEU A 32 13.52 -3.68 13.52
C LEU A 32 12.08 -4.09 13.82
N LEU A 33 11.88 -5.28 14.40
CA LEU A 33 10.56 -5.74 14.83
C LEU A 33 9.96 -4.82 15.89
N TYR A 34 10.74 -4.47 16.91
CA TYR A 34 10.29 -3.56 17.98
C TYR A 34 9.92 -2.18 17.44
N ILE A 35 10.77 -1.60 16.59
CA ILE A 35 10.50 -0.31 15.96
C ILE A 35 9.27 -0.40 15.07
N GLY A 36 9.13 -1.46 14.27
CA GLY A 36 7.97 -1.70 13.41
C GLY A 36 6.66 -1.77 14.21
N LEU A 37 6.66 -2.47 15.35
CA LEU A 37 5.50 -2.53 16.24
C LEU A 37 5.14 -1.17 16.85
N LEU A 38 6.15 -0.39 17.26
CA LEU A 38 5.94 0.97 17.78
C LEU A 38 5.35 1.90 16.72
N ILE A 39 5.90 1.89 15.50
CA ILE A 39 5.38 2.71 14.38
C ILE A 39 3.96 2.28 14.04
N GLY A 40 3.68 0.97 14.00
CA GLY A 40 2.34 0.45 13.77
C GLY A 40 1.35 0.93 14.83
N ALA A 41 1.71 0.83 16.10
CA ALA A 41 0.88 1.31 17.21
C ALA A 41 0.63 2.83 17.12
N GLN A 42 1.66 3.62 16.82
CA GLN A 42 1.54 5.07 16.61
C GLN A 42 0.65 5.43 15.42
N ALA A 43 0.69 4.67 14.33
CA ALA A 43 -0.15 4.90 13.17
C ALA A 43 -1.63 4.81 13.53
N PHE A 44 -2.04 3.81 14.33
CA PHE A 44 -3.42 3.69 14.82
C PHE A 44 -3.80 4.74 15.88
N GLN A 45 -2.84 5.20 16.68
CA GLN A 45 -3.08 6.22 17.71
C GLN A 45 -3.17 7.63 17.14
N SER A 46 -2.49 7.90 16.02
CA SER A 46 -2.41 9.22 15.38
C SER A 46 -3.63 9.57 14.52
N VAL A 47 -4.50 8.61 14.24
CA VAL A 47 -5.70 8.81 13.41
C VAL A 47 -6.97 8.65 14.23
N PRO A 48 -8.08 9.33 13.88
CA PRO A 48 -9.40 9.09 14.46
C PRO A 48 -9.81 7.61 14.29
N LYS A 49 -10.53 7.05 15.26
CA LYS A 49 -10.96 5.63 15.25
C LYS A 49 -11.66 5.23 13.95
N ILE A 50 -12.44 6.14 13.36
CA ILE A 50 -13.13 5.89 12.08
C ILE A 50 -12.16 5.64 10.93
N GLN A 51 -10.94 6.18 11.00
CA GLN A 51 -9.91 6.03 9.96
C GLN A 51 -8.98 4.81 10.18
N ALA A 52 -9.19 4.01 11.21
CA ALA A 52 -8.37 2.82 11.47
C ALA A 52 -8.33 1.87 10.26
N ALA A 53 -9.42 1.74 9.51
CA ALA A 53 -9.48 0.94 8.29
C ALA A 53 -8.55 1.47 7.18
N ALA A 54 -8.31 2.78 7.12
CA ALA A 54 -7.36 3.37 6.18
C ALA A 54 -5.91 2.97 6.50
N VAL A 55 -5.56 2.88 7.79
CA VAL A 55 -4.24 2.39 8.23
C VAL A 55 -4.06 0.93 7.80
N VAL A 56 -5.08 0.09 7.98
CA VAL A 56 -5.04 -1.31 7.51
C VAL A 56 -4.84 -1.37 6.01
N ALA A 57 -5.63 -0.59 5.23
CA ALA A 57 -5.50 -0.55 3.78
C ALA A 57 -4.10 -0.14 3.31
N ALA A 58 -3.46 0.81 4.01
CA ALA A 58 -2.10 1.27 3.72
C ALA A 58 -1.03 0.18 3.97
N ILE A 59 -1.27 -0.75 4.90
CA ILE A 59 -0.33 -1.82 5.24
C ILE A 59 -0.41 -2.99 4.25
N LEU A 60 -1.56 -3.23 3.63
CA LEU A 60 -1.80 -4.42 2.79
C LEU A 60 -0.76 -4.63 1.67
N PRO A 61 -0.34 -3.61 0.88
CA PRO A 61 0.68 -3.81 -0.14
C PRO A 61 2.04 -4.24 0.43
N ASN A 62 2.40 -3.73 1.62
CA ASN A 62 3.64 -4.11 2.29
C ASN A 62 3.60 -5.56 2.78
N LEU A 63 2.43 -6.05 3.23
CA LEU A 63 2.24 -7.45 3.58
C LEU A 63 2.35 -8.36 2.34
N ALA A 64 1.79 -7.94 1.21
CA ALA A 64 1.91 -8.66 -0.04
C ALA A 64 3.37 -8.75 -0.52
N GLN A 65 4.12 -7.65 -0.46
CA GLN A 65 5.54 -7.61 -0.79
C GLN A 65 6.36 -8.52 0.13
N TRP A 66 6.08 -8.50 1.42
CA TRP A 66 6.74 -9.40 2.37
C TRP A 66 6.42 -10.86 2.07
N GLY A 67 5.16 -11.19 1.78
CA GLY A 67 4.72 -12.53 1.44
C GLY A 67 5.39 -13.08 0.18
N THR A 68 5.48 -12.28 -0.90
CA THR A 68 6.20 -12.66 -2.12
C THR A 68 7.68 -12.88 -1.85
N GLY A 69 8.32 -12.00 -1.07
CA GLY A 69 9.73 -12.16 -0.68
C GLY A 69 10.00 -13.44 0.10
N LEU A 70 9.10 -13.89 0.96
CA LEU A 70 9.23 -15.19 1.65
C LEU A 70 9.15 -16.36 0.67
N ILE A 71 8.23 -16.31 -0.29
CA ILE A 71 8.09 -17.35 -1.33
C ILE A 71 9.36 -17.39 -2.18
N ASP A 72 9.84 -16.25 -2.65
CA ASP A 72 11.05 -16.16 -3.49
C ASP A 72 12.28 -16.70 -2.76
N ASN A 73 12.47 -16.33 -1.50
CA ASN A 73 13.56 -16.82 -0.68
C ASN A 73 13.49 -18.34 -0.44
N ALA A 74 12.28 -18.89 -0.23
CA ALA A 74 12.08 -20.31 -0.04
C ALA A 74 12.38 -21.09 -1.34
N LEU A 75 11.93 -20.58 -2.49
CA LEU A 75 12.21 -21.18 -3.80
C LEU A 75 13.71 -21.11 -4.14
N ALA A 76 14.36 -19.97 -3.88
CA ALA A 76 15.79 -19.81 -4.07
C ALA A 76 16.59 -20.79 -3.20
N ALA A 77 16.19 -21.00 -1.93
CA ALA A 77 16.82 -21.99 -1.04
C ALA A 77 16.64 -23.43 -1.56
N ALA A 78 15.54 -23.71 -2.29
CA ALA A 78 15.31 -24.98 -2.98
C ALA A 78 16.02 -25.09 -4.33
N GLY A 79 16.81 -24.09 -4.74
CA GLY A 79 17.53 -24.08 -6.03
C GLY A 79 16.65 -23.80 -7.24
N THR A 80 15.48 -23.20 -7.05
CA THR A 80 14.50 -22.89 -8.11
C THR A 80 14.02 -21.43 -7.98
N SER A 81 13.16 -21.01 -8.91
CA SER A 81 12.51 -19.70 -8.90
C SER A 81 11.02 -19.82 -9.24
N ALA A 82 10.25 -18.77 -8.94
CA ALA A 82 8.83 -18.74 -9.27
C ALA A 82 8.57 -18.92 -10.78
N ASP A 83 9.43 -18.36 -11.63
CA ASP A 83 9.36 -18.48 -13.08
C ASP A 83 9.62 -19.92 -13.56
N GLN A 84 10.54 -20.64 -12.89
CA GLN A 84 10.85 -22.04 -13.22
C GLN A 84 9.76 -23.00 -12.75
N VAL A 85 9.16 -22.75 -11.59
CA VAL A 85 8.04 -23.55 -11.05
C VAL A 85 6.78 -23.31 -11.88
N GLY A 86 6.58 -22.11 -12.37
CA GLY A 86 5.44 -21.69 -13.17
C GLY A 86 4.22 -21.30 -12.35
N GLU A 87 3.49 -20.31 -12.85
CA GLU A 87 2.32 -19.71 -12.18
C GLU A 87 1.21 -20.74 -11.91
N ALA A 88 0.98 -21.66 -12.85
CA ALA A 88 -0.05 -22.69 -12.70
C ALA A 88 0.24 -23.64 -11.53
N ALA A 89 1.50 -24.03 -11.32
CA ALA A 89 1.88 -24.90 -10.22
C ALA A 89 1.75 -24.17 -8.86
N LEU A 90 2.15 -22.91 -8.80
CA LEU A 90 2.00 -22.08 -7.60
C LEU A 90 0.52 -21.87 -7.25
N THR A 91 -0.32 -21.59 -8.25
CA THR A 91 -1.77 -21.45 -8.06
C THR A 91 -2.43 -22.74 -7.61
N ASN A 92 -2.06 -23.89 -8.18
CA ASN A 92 -2.55 -25.19 -7.75
C ASN A 92 -2.14 -25.54 -6.31
N ALA A 93 -0.99 -25.02 -5.85
CA ALA A 93 -0.57 -25.11 -4.45
C ALA A 93 -1.29 -24.11 -3.51
N GLY A 94 -2.25 -23.34 -4.03
CA GLY A 94 -3.01 -22.34 -3.27
C GLY A 94 -2.30 -21.00 -3.10
N LEU A 95 -1.20 -20.75 -3.83
CA LEU A 95 -0.45 -19.50 -3.79
C LEU A 95 -0.87 -18.58 -4.93
N VAL A 96 -1.53 -17.48 -4.62
CA VAL A 96 -1.87 -16.41 -5.59
C VAL A 96 -0.65 -15.51 -5.80
N TYR A 97 0.49 -16.12 -6.20
CA TYR A 97 1.80 -15.48 -6.27
C TYR A 97 1.80 -14.23 -7.15
N HIS A 98 1.29 -14.35 -8.38
CA HIS A 98 1.27 -13.22 -9.33
C HIS A 98 0.46 -12.03 -8.79
N GLY A 99 -0.70 -12.29 -8.21
CA GLY A 99 -1.54 -11.25 -7.61
C GLY A 99 -0.84 -10.54 -6.43
N LEU A 100 -0.21 -11.33 -5.55
CA LEU A 100 0.57 -10.78 -4.42
C LEU A 100 1.76 -9.96 -4.92
N LYS A 101 2.48 -10.44 -5.95
CA LYS A 101 3.62 -9.75 -6.54
C LYS A 101 3.21 -8.40 -7.11
N VAL A 102 2.22 -8.38 -8.00
CA VAL A 102 1.71 -7.12 -8.59
C VAL A 102 1.21 -6.16 -7.52
N PHE A 103 0.48 -6.65 -6.51
CA PHE A 103 -0.06 -5.83 -5.44
C PHE A 103 1.03 -5.27 -4.52
N GLY A 104 2.13 -6.03 -4.31
CA GLY A 104 3.26 -5.64 -3.47
C GLY A 104 4.30 -4.75 -4.17
N GLU A 105 4.31 -4.69 -5.50
CA GLU A 105 5.27 -3.85 -6.22
C GLU A 105 4.98 -2.36 -6.00
N GLY A 106 6.01 -1.62 -5.58
CA GLY A 106 5.85 -0.22 -5.16
C GLY A 106 5.03 -0.06 -3.88
N ALA A 107 5.08 -1.03 -2.96
CA ALA A 107 4.20 -1.17 -1.79
C ALA A 107 4.05 0.10 -0.96
N VAL A 108 5.11 0.87 -0.77
CA VAL A 108 5.06 2.12 0.02
C VAL A 108 4.13 3.14 -0.63
N LEU A 109 4.30 3.39 -1.92
CA LEU A 109 3.47 4.33 -2.68
C LEU A 109 2.05 3.79 -2.86
N ALA A 110 1.91 2.49 -3.16
CA ALA A 110 0.62 1.83 -3.28
C ALA A 110 -0.17 1.91 -1.95
N GLY A 111 0.51 1.69 -0.83
CA GLY A 111 -0.07 1.84 0.51
C GLY A 111 -0.53 3.26 0.80
N MET A 112 0.26 4.28 0.42
CA MET A 112 -0.14 5.68 0.57
C MET A 112 -1.38 6.01 -0.26
N VAL A 113 -1.45 5.52 -1.50
CA VAL A 113 -2.61 5.73 -2.37
C VAL A 113 -3.85 5.05 -1.80
N LEU A 114 -3.76 3.76 -1.47
CA LEU A 114 -4.90 3.00 -0.93
C LEU A 114 -5.37 3.56 0.42
N GLY A 115 -4.43 3.87 1.32
CA GLY A 115 -4.75 4.49 2.60
C GLY A 115 -5.45 5.84 2.43
N SER A 116 -4.98 6.68 1.49
CA SER A 116 -5.60 7.97 1.18
C SER A 116 -7.01 7.81 0.61
N ILE A 117 -7.22 6.88 -0.33
CA ILE A 117 -8.55 6.59 -0.89
C ILE A 117 -9.53 6.23 0.22
N VAL A 118 -9.13 5.28 1.10
CA VAL A 118 -9.99 4.81 2.19
C VAL A 118 -10.21 5.90 3.24
N ALA A 119 -9.17 6.66 3.61
CA ALA A 119 -9.27 7.75 4.58
C ALA A 119 -10.26 8.83 4.12
N PHE A 120 -10.15 9.30 2.88
CA PHE A 120 -11.07 10.29 2.32
C PHE A 120 -12.48 9.74 2.13
N LEU A 121 -12.61 8.46 1.79
CA LEU A 121 -13.91 7.79 1.68
C LEU A 121 -14.63 7.75 3.04
N LEU A 122 -13.91 7.40 4.11
CA LEU A 122 -14.46 7.37 5.48
C LEU A 122 -14.84 8.76 5.98
N MET A 123 -14.13 9.80 5.51
CA MET A 123 -14.46 11.20 5.77
C MET A 123 -15.60 11.72 4.88
N ARG A 124 -16.21 10.87 4.05
CA ARG A 124 -17.23 11.24 3.04
C ARG A 124 -16.78 12.32 2.05
N ASN A 125 -15.45 12.50 1.91
CA ASN A 125 -14.87 13.41 0.92
C ASN A 125 -14.59 12.67 -0.40
N PHE A 126 -15.66 12.43 -1.17
CA PHE A 126 -15.58 11.66 -2.41
C PHE A 126 -14.71 12.31 -3.49
N TYR A 127 -14.61 13.66 -3.52
CA TYR A 127 -13.75 14.36 -4.47
C TYR A 127 -12.28 14.09 -4.19
N ALA A 128 -11.84 14.18 -2.91
CA ALA A 128 -10.47 13.88 -2.54
C ALA A 128 -10.14 12.38 -2.74
N SER A 129 -11.09 11.49 -2.43
CA SER A 129 -10.93 10.06 -2.68
C SER A 129 -10.77 9.74 -4.16
N ALA A 130 -11.57 10.38 -5.02
CA ALA A 130 -11.46 10.25 -6.47
C ALA A 130 -10.13 10.79 -7.01
N ALA A 131 -9.65 11.93 -6.48
CA ALA A 131 -8.35 12.48 -6.83
C ALA A 131 -7.21 11.53 -6.43
N ALA A 132 -7.26 10.93 -5.23
CA ALA A 132 -6.29 9.94 -4.80
C ALA A 132 -6.29 8.68 -5.69
N ALA A 133 -7.48 8.20 -6.11
CA ALA A 133 -7.59 7.11 -7.08
C ALA A 133 -7.04 7.50 -8.46
N GLY A 134 -7.26 8.74 -8.92
CA GLY A 134 -6.65 9.27 -10.14
C GLY A 134 -5.13 9.30 -10.09
N VAL A 135 -4.55 9.69 -8.96
CA VAL A 135 -3.09 9.61 -8.71
C VAL A 135 -2.63 8.15 -8.78
N GLY A 136 -3.36 7.22 -8.16
CA GLY A 136 -3.06 5.79 -8.24
C GLY A 136 -3.07 5.26 -9.68
N ALA A 137 -4.03 5.70 -10.50
CA ALA A 137 -4.09 5.35 -11.91
C ALA A 137 -2.84 5.86 -12.68
N ALA A 138 -2.44 7.12 -12.44
CA ALA A 138 -1.26 7.70 -13.07
C ALA A 138 0.04 7.00 -12.66
N LEU A 139 0.21 6.73 -11.37
CA LEU A 139 1.39 6.04 -10.84
C LEU A 139 1.49 4.60 -11.37
N SER A 140 0.37 3.89 -11.46
CA SER A 140 0.31 2.54 -12.04
C SER A 140 0.57 2.54 -13.55
N TRP A 141 0.12 3.58 -14.25
CA TRP A 141 0.39 3.74 -15.68
C TRP A 141 1.87 3.91 -15.99
N ILE A 142 2.58 4.70 -15.15
CA ILE A 142 4.03 4.95 -15.30
C ILE A 142 4.87 3.79 -14.73
N GLY A 143 4.25 2.84 -14.01
CA GLY A 143 4.94 1.71 -13.41
C GLY A 143 5.68 2.02 -12.11
N LEU A 144 5.32 3.12 -11.41
CA LEU A 144 5.85 3.41 -10.07
C LEU A 144 5.20 2.56 -8.98
N ILE A 145 3.98 2.07 -9.22
CA ILE A 145 3.28 1.10 -8.39
C ILE A 145 2.77 -0.05 -9.26
N HIS A 146 2.66 -1.23 -8.67
CA HIS A 146 2.15 -2.45 -9.31
C HIS A 146 2.96 -2.94 -10.52
N ALA A 147 4.22 -2.49 -10.68
CA ALA A 147 5.13 -2.92 -11.75
C ALA A 147 6.58 -3.00 -11.26
N GLU A 148 7.34 -3.94 -11.83
CA GLU A 148 8.76 -4.16 -11.50
C GLU A 148 9.68 -3.03 -12.00
N GLN A 149 9.26 -2.34 -13.04
CA GLN A 149 10.08 -1.32 -13.69
C GLN A 149 9.23 -0.10 -14.07
N VAL A 150 9.85 1.06 -14.01
CA VAL A 150 9.26 2.30 -14.51
C VAL A 150 9.27 2.27 -16.03
N GLN A 151 8.09 2.13 -16.62
CA GLN A 151 7.89 2.14 -18.06
C GLN A 151 6.53 2.70 -18.43
N TRP A 152 6.40 3.24 -19.63
CA TRP A 152 5.13 3.76 -20.10
C TRP A 152 4.12 2.62 -20.33
N ALA A 153 2.90 2.78 -19.85
CA ALA A 153 1.86 1.75 -19.88
C ALA A 153 2.27 0.42 -19.24
N ALA A 154 2.94 0.49 -18.06
CA ALA A 154 3.47 -0.67 -17.37
C ALA A 154 2.39 -1.68 -16.97
N ARG A 155 1.30 -1.20 -16.38
CA ARG A 155 0.15 -2.02 -15.93
C ARG A 155 -1.19 -1.35 -16.27
N PRO A 156 -1.58 -1.35 -17.54
CA PRO A 156 -2.79 -0.65 -17.98
C PRO A 156 -4.06 -1.19 -17.33
N GLN A 157 -4.12 -2.47 -17.03
CA GLN A 157 -5.28 -3.12 -16.38
C GLN A 157 -5.49 -2.58 -14.95
N VAL A 158 -4.42 -2.43 -14.16
CA VAL A 158 -4.49 -1.89 -12.81
C VAL A 158 -4.81 -0.38 -12.85
N ALA A 159 -4.16 0.34 -13.76
CA ALA A 159 -4.44 1.77 -13.98
C ALA A 159 -5.91 2.01 -14.36
N LEU A 160 -6.49 1.18 -15.23
CA LEU A 160 -7.92 1.22 -15.57
C LEU A 160 -8.80 0.94 -14.34
N GLY A 161 -8.41 -0.02 -13.48
CA GLY A 161 -9.13 -0.29 -12.23
C GLY A 161 -9.20 0.94 -11.33
N TYR A 162 -8.09 1.64 -11.12
CA TYR A 162 -8.06 2.90 -10.38
C TYR A 162 -8.86 4.01 -11.07
N ALA A 163 -8.78 4.12 -12.40
CA ALA A 163 -9.53 5.10 -13.15
C ALA A 163 -11.05 4.86 -13.05
N MET A 164 -11.50 3.61 -13.16
CA MET A 164 -12.90 3.25 -12.94
C MET A 164 -13.35 3.58 -11.51
N LEU A 165 -12.53 3.28 -10.52
CA LEU A 165 -12.82 3.65 -9.13
C LEU A 165 -12.96 5.17 -8.97
N ALA A 166 -12.04 5.95 -9.58
CA ALA A 166 -12.11 7.40 -9.57
C ALA A 166 -13.41 7.93 -10.20
N ILE A 167 -13.84 7.35 -11.33
CA ILE A 167 -15.09 7.72 -12.01
C ILE A 167 -16.30 7.42 -11.12
N VAL A 168 -16.36 6.25 -10.49
CA VAL A 168 -17.44 5.88 -9.58
C VAL A 168 -17.50 6.84 -8.38
N LEU A 169 -16.35 7.15 -7.78
CA LEU A 169 -16.27 8.09 -6.65
C LEU A 169 -16.71 9.51 -7.07
N LEU A 170 -16.33 9.96 -8.26
CA LEU A 170 -16.81 11.24 -8.81
C LEU A 170 -18.32 11.25 -9.05
N ALA A 171 -18.87 10.15 -9.58
CA ALA A 171 -20.32 10.03 -9.77
C ALA A 171 -21.06 10.14 -8.44
N PHE A 172 -20.57 9.47 -7.39
CA PHE A 172 -21.11 9.61 -6.04
C PHE A 172 -20.97 11.03 -5.49
N ALA A 173 -19.82 11.67 -5.71
CA ALA A 173 -19.58 13.05 -5.28
C ALA A 173 -20.58 14.04 -5.90
N VAL A 174 -20.84 13.89 -7.20
CA VAL A 174 -21.80 14.73 -7.94
C VAL A 174 -23.23 14.43 -7.51
N HIS A 175 -23.59 13.15 -7.36
CA HIS A 175 -24.93 12.73 -6.93
C HIS A 175 -25.27 13.30 -5.55
N LYS A 176 -24.36 13.13 -4.58
CA LYS A 176 -24.55 13.65 -3.23
C LYS A 176 -24.62 15.20 -3.18
N ARG A 177 -23.93 15.89 -4.07
CA ARG A 177 -24.02 17.36 -4.18
C ARG A 177 -25.39 17.83 -4.65
N ASN A 178 -26.08 16.99 -5.43
CA ASN A 178 -27.39 17.30 -6.00
C ASN A 178 -28.55 16.86 -5.10
N GLU A 179 -28.30 16.15 -3.99
CA GLU A 179 -29.32 15.87 -3.00
C GLU A 179 -29.64 17.13 -2.21
N PRO A 180 -30.94 17.55 -2.15
CA PRO A 180 -31.31 18.70 -1.35
C PRO A 180 -31.03 18.44 0.14
N ALA A 181 -30.52 19.43 0.84
CA ALA A 181 -30.14 19.39 2.25
C ALA A 181 -31.26 19.01 3.23
N SER A 182 -32.48 18.80 2.74
CA SER A 182 -33.66 18.41 3.51
C SER A 182 -33.70 16.92 3.92
N ALA A 183 -32.85 16.08 3.39
CA ALA A 183 -32.81 14.65 3.75
C ALA A 183 -31.98 14.32 4.99
N GLU A 184 -31.24 15.30 5.54
CA GLU A 184 -30.34 15.09 6.69
C GLU A 184 -30.89 15.63 8.02
N LEU A 185 -32.16 16.11 8.06
CA LEU A 185 -32.78 16.66 9.26
C LEU A 185 -33.99 15.81 9.68
N ASP A 186 -33.76 14.56 10.07
CA ASP A 186 -34.66 13.90 11.01
C ASP A 186 -33.92 12.94 11.93
N PRO A 187 -33.25 13.43 12.98
CA PRO A 187 -33.03 12.64 14.15
C PRO A 187 -34.31 12.82 14.98
N GLU A 188 -35.24 11.86 14.94
CA GLU A 188 -36.20 11.69 16.04
C GLU A 188 -35.41 11.53 17.33
N VAL A 189 -35.22 12.63 18.05
CA VAL A 189 -34.88 12.61 19.46
C VAL A 189 -36.15 12.20 20.18
N PRO A 190 -36.24 11.02 20.81
CA PRO A 190 -37.31 10.74 21.73
C PRO A 190 -37.17 11.73 22.87
N ALA A 191 -38.18 12.61 23.02
CA ALA A 191 -38.38 13.37 24.24
C ALA A 191 -38.67 12.36 25.35
N GLU A 192 -37.66 11.98 26.12
CA GLU A 192 -37.89 11.29 27.36
C GLU A 192 -38.36 12.31 28.43
N ALA A 193 -39.57 12.05 28.88
CA ALA A 193 -40.19 12.63 30.09
C ALA A 193 -39.54 12.10 31.37
#